data_5826c27b60f17fbaf38c12c1df7d9920
#
_entry.id   5826c27b60f17fbaf38c12c1df7d9920
#
_cell.length_a   1.000
_cell.length_b   1.000
_cell.length_c   1.000
_cell.angle_alpha   90.00
_cell.angle_beta   90.00
_cell.angle_gamma   90.00
#
_symmetry.space_group_name_H-M   'P 1'
#
loop_
_entity.id
_entity.type
_entity.pdbx_description
1 polymer ?
#
loop_
_entity_poly.entity_id
_entity_poly.type
_entity_poly.pdbx_seq_one_letter_code
_entity_poly.pdbx_strand_id
1 'polypeptide(L)'
;MSDPSSYSYPSPLAGYENAPPLPDDRADDGKSFLNPQTGVLSSAYERFVEPLDNGRRGGFDVHIYYLAHNAEQAAYAAALWERIWREFPELRIYWLFDQLVGPHPVPMFEVNLLSLAQFGAFVPWLAIWRGPLSALIHPNTVEDGVPPAEVAARNHSQRAIWMGERYPIDLGLFRRFGAAQAAAAAAAAAAAPGAGDAAQEAKSLSS
;
A
#
# COMPACT_ATOMS: atom_id res chain seq x y z
N MET A 1 -4.57 -4.99 -17.46
CA MET A 1 -3.81 -5.66 -16.39
C MET A 1 -2.34 -5.38 -16.62
N SER A 2 -1.59 -5.08 -15.57
CA SER A 2 -0.13 -5.01 -15.68
C SER A 2 0.41 -6.43 -15.95
N ASP A 3 1.38 -6.53 -16.84
CA ASP A 3 2.07 -7.78 -17.11
C ASP A 3 3.07 -8.05 -15.98
N PRO A 4 2.91 -9.12 -15.18
CA PRO A 4 3.85 -9.44 -14.11
C PRO A 4 5.30 -9.63 -14.58
N SER A 5 5.51 -10.00 -15.85
CA SER A 5 6.85 -10.14 -16.42
C SER A 5 7.61 -8.80 -16.51
N SER A 6 6.90 -7.67 -16.47
CA SER A 6 7.49 -6.33 -16.46
C SER A 6 7.91 -5.86 -15.07
N TYR A 7 7.61 -6.61 -14.01
CA TYR A 7 7.96 -6.22 -12.66
C TYR A 7 9.46 -6.47 -12.39
N SER A 8 10.09 -5.50 -11.72
CA SER A 8 11.45 -5.65 -11.21
C SER A 8 11.41 -5.79 -9.69
N TYR A 9 12.26 -6.68 -9.18
CA TYR A 9 12.35 -6.95 -7.75
C TYR A 9 13.81 -6.82 -7.31
N PRO A 10 14.07 -6.30 -6.10
CA PRO A 10 15.40 -6.43 -5.51
C PRO A 10 15.72 -7.90 -5.27
N SER A 11 17.01 -8.22 -5.15
CA SER A 11 17.40 -9.58 -4.73
C SER A 11 16.78 -9.92 -3.38
N PRO A 12 16.15 -11.11 -3.21
CA PRO A 12 15.67 -11.53 -1.89
C PRO A 12 16.80 -11.70 -0.87
N LEU A 13 18.07 -11.79 -1.32
CA LEU A 13 19.25 -11.86 -0.48
C LEU A 13 19.97 -10.51 -0.31
N ALA A 14 19.33 -9.41 -0.71
CA ALA A 14 19.89 -8.08 -0.48
C ALA A 14 20.18 -7.86 1.01
N GLY A 15 21.43 -7.51 1.34
CA GLY A 15 21.91 -7.38 2.72
C GLY A 15 22.44 -8.68 3.36
N TYR A 16 22.36 -9.81 2.65
CA TYR A 16 22.84 -11.13 3.07
C TYR A 16 23.88 -11.73 2.13
N GLU A 17 24.44 -10.94 1.22
CA GLU A 17 25.35 -11.41 0.15
C GLU A 17 26.60 -12.09 0.68
N ASN A 18 27.04 -11.68 1.88
CA ASN A 18 28.22 -12.20 2.55
C ASN A 18 27.87 -12.98 3.84
N ALA A 19 26.60 -13.35 4.03
CA ALA A 19 26.21 -14.13 5.20
C ALA A 19 26.79 -15.55 5.12
N PRO A 20 27.14 -16.17 6.27
CA PRO A 20 27.60 -17.55 6.28
C PRO A 20 26.49 -18.51 5.80
N PRO A 21 26.83 -19.69 5.27
CA PRO A 21 25.85 -20.71 4.91
C PRO A 21 24.92 -21.04 6.08
N LEU A 22 23.65 -21.25 5.78
CA LEU A 22 22.68 -21.71 6.77
C LEU A 22 22.97 -23.15 7.18
N PRO A 23 22.68 -23.54 8.46
CA PRO A 23 22.78 -24.93 8.90
C PRO A 23 21.76 -25.81 8.14
N ASP A 24 22.13 -27.08 7.93
CA ASP A 24 21.27 -28.08 7.24
C ASP A 24 20.69 -29.10 8.22
N ASP A 25 20.58 -28.74 9.49
CA ASP A 25 20.02 -29.61 10.52
C ASP A 25 18.50 -29.73 10.33
N ARG A 26 18.03 -30.98 10.27
CA ARG A 26 16.62 -31.30 10.07
C ARG A 26 15.91 -31.56 11.38
N ALA A 27 14.65 -31.13 11.47
CA ALA A 27 13.77 -31.50 12.55
C ALA A 27 13.32 -32.98 12.45
N ASP A 28 12.71 -33.51 13.52
CA ASP A 28 12.26 -34.90 13.61
C ASP A 28 11.22 -35.30 12.56
N ASP A 29 10.51 -34.31 11.97
CA ASP A 29 9.58 -34.53 10.87
C ASP A 29 10.27 -34.85 9.53
N GLY A 30 11.59 -34.72 9.45
CA GLY A 30 12.43 -34.95 8.27
C GLY A 30 12.18 -33.96 7.11
N LYS A 31 11.36 -32.92 7.31
CA LYS A 31 10.92 -31.96 6.27
C LYS A 31 11.30 -30.53 6.60
N SER A 32 11.17 -30.13 7.86
CA SER A 32 11.54 -28.79 8.31
C SER A 32 12.98 -28.73 8.79
N PHE A 33 13.54 -27.52 8.80
CA PHE A 33 14.88 -27.25 9.34
C PHE A 33 14.78 -26.79 10.79
N LEU A 34 15.82 -27.07 11.56
CA LEU A 34 16.00 -26.52 12.89
C LEU A 34 16.56 -25.10 12.76
N ASN A 35 15.84 -24.13 13.30
CA ASN A 35 16.33 -22.76 13.34
C ASN A 35 17.41 -22.59 14.40
N PRO A 36 18.50 -21.84 14.11
CA PRO A 36 19.48 -21.48 15.12
C PRO A 36 18.79 -20.77 16.30
N GLN A 37 19.16 -21.17 17.53
CA GLN A 37 18.62 -20.58 18.76
C GLN A 37 19.37 -19.27 19.08
N THR A 38 19.17 -18.24 18.28
CA THR A 38 19.83 -16.94 18.43
C THR A 38 19.27 -16.08 19.54
N GLY A 39 18.03 -16.34 19.95
CA GLY A 39 17.27 -15.48 20.87
C GLY A 39 16.82 -14.14 20.23
N VAL A 40 17.08 -13.93 18.94
CA VAL A 40 16.75 -12.71 18.21
C VAL A 40 15.53 -12.95 17.35
N LEU A 41 14.49 -12.13 17.52
CA LEU A 41 13.32 -12.09 16.64
C LEU A 41 13.55 -11.09 15.50
N SER A 42 12.85 -11.32 14.38
CA SER A 42 12.83 -10.36 13.29
C SER A 42 12.25 -9.01 13.73
N SER A 43 12.89 -7.91 13.34
CA SER A 43 12.36 -6.56 13.56
C SER A 43 11.00 -6.33 12.88
N ALA A 44 10.61 -7.20 11.93
CA ALA A 44 9.29 -7.17 11.30
C ALA A 44 8.14 -7.48 12.27
N TYR A 45 8.42 -7.99 13.49
CA TYR A 45 7.41 -8.11 14.55
C TYR A 45 7.15 -6.81 15.31
N GLU A 46 8.02 -5.80 15.17
CA GLU A 46 7.92 -4.54 15.92
C GLU A 46 7.42 -3.39 15.07
N ARG A 47 7.77 -3.38 13.78
CA ARG A 47 7.39 -2.34 12.82
C ARG A 47 7.26 -2.91 11.42
N PHE A 48 6.49 -2.25 10.57
CA PHE A 48 6.45 -2.57 9.14
C PHE A 48 7.86 -2.41 8.53
N VAL A 49 8.20 -3.34 7.63
CA VAL A 49 9.49 -3.29 6.92
C VAL A 49 9.52 -2.16 5.90
N GLU A 50 10.69 -1.55 5.72
CA GLU A 50 10.87 -0.55 4.67
C GLU A 50 10.79 -1.21 3.28
N PRO A 51 10.29 -0.50 2.29
CA PRO A 51 9.97 0.93 2.22
C PRO A 51 8.53 1.31 2.65
N LEU A 52 7.87 0.51 3.49
CA LEU A 52 6.53 0.80 3.99
C LEU A 52 6.56 2.08 4.82
N ASP A 53 5.62 3.00 4.54
CA ASP A 53 5.47 4.21 5.34
C ASP A 53 4.90 3.85 6.71
N ASN A 54 5.68 4.04 7.76
CA ASN A 54 5.27 3.87 9.16
C ASN A 54 4.70 5.17 9.76
N GLY A 55 4.45 6.19 8.93
CA GLY A 55 3.93 7.49 9.33
C GLY A 55 2.40 7.54 9.46
N ARG A 56 1.84 8.75 9.41
CA ARG A 56 0.42 9.02 9.69
C ARG A 56 -0.56 8.33 8.74
N ARG A 57 -0.17 8.07 7.50
CA ARG A 57 -0.97 7.39 6.46
C ARG A 57 -0.36 6.06 6.03
N GLY A 58 0.62 5.61 6.78
CA GLY A 58 1.34 4.39 6.49
C GLY A 58 0.54 3.13 6.75
N GLY A 59 1.20 1.98 6.55
CA GLY A 59 0.58 0.69 6.74
C GLY A 59 -0.03 0.14 5.47
N PHE A 60 -1.22 -0.47 5.59
CA PHE A 60 -1.92 -1.12 4.49
C PHE A 60 -3.32 -0.57 4.33
N ASP A 61 -3.77 -0.46 3.08
CA ASP A 61 -5.15 -0.23 2.72
C ASP A 61 -5.79 -1.54 2.27
N VAL A 62 -7.04 -1.75 2.69
CA VAL A 62 -7.85 -2.92 2.36
C VAL A 62 -9.10 -2.44 1.65
N HIS A 63 -9.20 -2.71 0.34
CA HIS A 63 -10.35 -2.38 -0.49
C HIS A 63 -11.22 -3.62 -0.64
N ILE A 64 -12.44 -3.58 -0.12
CA ILE A 64 -13.38 -4.70 -0.15
C ILE A 64 -14.44 -4.40 -1.21
N TYR A 65 -14.46 -5.23 -2.26
CA TYR A 65 -15.25 -5.02 -3.46
C TYR A 65 -16.58 -5.75 -3.43
N TYR A 66 -17.59 -5.13 -4.03
CA TYR A 66 -18.90 -5.74 -4.23
C TYR A 66 -19.54 -5.28 -5.55
N LEU A 67 -20.43 -6.07 -6.11
CA LEU A 67 -21.18 -5.73 -7.28
C LEU A 67 -22.49 -5.04 -6.85
N ALA A 68 -22.57 -3.72 -6.97
CA ALA A 68 -23.71 -2.94 -6.49
C ALA A 68 -25.06 -3.32 -7.16
N HIS A 69 -25.01 -3.83 -8.39
CA HIS A 69 -26.19 -4.33 -9.11
C HIS A 69 -26.62 -5.74 -8.66
N ASN A 70 -25.81 -6.45 -7.89
CA ASN A 70 -26.16 -7.73 -7.29
C ASN A 70 -26.66 -7.48 -5.85
N ALA A 71 -27.96 -7.60 -5.63
CA ALA A 71 -28.60 -7.28 -4.37
C ALA A 71 -28.04 -8.11 -3.18
N GLU A 72 -27.69 -9.38 -3.41
CA GLU A 72 -27.13 -10.25 -2.36
C GLU A 72 -25.73 -9.80 -1.98
N GLN A 73 -24.87 -9.48 -2.94
CA GLN A 73 -23.53 -8.96 -2.64
C GLN A 73 -23.59 -7.59 -1.98
N ALA A 74 -24.47 -6.70 -2.44
CA ALA A 74 -24.64 -5.38 -1.85
C ALA A 74 -25.12 -5.48 -0.38
N ALA A 75 -26.08 -6.35 -0.10
CA ALA A 75 -26.57 -6.61 1.25
C ALA A 75 -25.46 -7.22 2.13
N TYR A 76 -24.68 -8.16 1.60
CA TYR A 76 -23.57 -8.76 2.31
C TYR A 76 -22.47 -7.72 2.62
N ALA A 77 -22.14 -6.86 1.65
CA ALA A 77 -21.16 -5.80 1.83
C ALA A 77 -21.59 -4.82 2.94
N ALA A 78 -22.86 -4.42 2.97
CA ALA A 78 -23.40 -3.56 4.02
C ALA A 78 -23.33 -4.22 5.41
N ALA A 79 -23.69 -5.50 5.51
CA ALA A 79 -23.62 -6.25 6.75
C ALA A 79 -22.17 -6.46 7.23
N LEU A 80 -21.25 -6.77 6.30
CA LEU A 80 -19.83 -6.89 6.62
C LEU A 80 -19.23 -5.56 7.07
N TRP A 81 -19.57 -4.46 6.38
CA TRP A 81 -19.15 -3.11 6.74
C TRP A 81 -19.58 -2.75 8.16
N GLU A 82 -20.85 -2.97 8.49
CA GLU A 82 -21.39 -2.74 9.85
C GLU A 82 -20.67 -3.61 10.87
N ARG A 83 -20.45 -4.89 10.57
CA ARG A 83 -19.76 -5.82 11.46
C ARG A 83 -18.31 -5.39 11.71
N ILE A 84 -17.58 -4.97 10.70
CA ILE A 84 -16.21 -4.46 10.86
C ILE A 84 -16.21 -3.26 11.80
N TRP A 85 -17.11 -2.31 11.61
CA TRP A 85 -17.19 -1.11 12.43
C TRP A 85 -17.54 -1.42 13.89
N ARG A 86 -18.33 -2.46 14.14
CA ARG A 86 -18.66 -2.90 15.51
C ARG A 86 -17.54 -3.68 16.19
N GLU A 87 -16.84 -4.52 15.46
CA GLU A 87 -15.84 -5.45 15.99
C GLU A 87 -14.45 -4.80 16.09
N PHE A 88 -14.17 -3.82 15.22
CA PHE A 88 -12.90 -3.06 15.14
C PHE A 88 -13.16 -1.54 15.19
N PRO A 89 -13.69 -1.01 16.30
CA PRO A 89 -14.08 0.42 16.38
C PRO A 89 -12.87 1.37 16.29
N GLU A 90 -11.66 0.87 16.48
CA GLU A 90 -10.41 1.62 16.38
C GLU A 90 -9.88 1.72 14.95
N LEU A 91 -10.39 0.91 14.01
CA LEU A 91 -9.95 0.98 12.62
C LEU A 91 -10.60 2.13 11.89
N ARG A 92 -9.82 2.76 11.02
CA ARG A 92 -10.35 3.73 10.08
C ARG A 92 -11.08 2.99 8.96
N ILE A 93 -12.40 3.19 8.87
CA ILE A 93 -13.25 2.62 7.84
C ILE A 93 -13.94 3.75 7.07
N TYR A 94 -14.00 3.62 5.76
CA TYR A 94 -14.72 4.54 4.88
C TYR A 94 -16.13 4.01 4.61
N TRP A 95 -17.04 4.87 4.16
CA TRP A 95 -18.39 4.45 3.78
C TRP A 95 -18.37 3.52 2.56
N LEU A 96 -19.48 2.85 2.32
CA LEU A 96 -19.68 2.07 1.09
C LEU A 96 -19.81 3.04 -0.08
N PHE A 97 -18.85 2.99 -1.00
CA PHE A 97 -18.95 3.71 -2.26
C PHE A 97 -19.83 2.92 -3.22
N ASP A 98 -20.86 3.54 -3.75
CA ASP A 98 -21.75 2.98 -4.78
C ASP A 98 -21.29 3.28 -6.21
N GLN A 99 -20.25 4.10 -6.34
CA GLN A 99 -19.63 4.50 -7.60
C GLN A 99 -18.17 4.09 -7.63
N LEU A 100 -17.56 4.16 -8.82
CA LEU A 100 -16.14 3.88 -8.98
C LEU A 100 -15.30 4.97 -8.32
N VAL A 101 -14.31 4.55 -7.54
CA VAL A 101 -13.40 5.45 -6.82
C VAL A 101 -11.96 5.13 -7.20
N GLY A 102 -11.21 6.14 -7.61
CA GLY A 102 -9.81 5.99 -7.97
C GLY A 102 -9.60 4.94 -9.07
N PRO A 103 -8.62 4.05 -8.94
CA PRO A 103 -8.30 3.05 -9.95
C PRO A 103 -9.18 1.79 -9.86
N HIS A 104 -10.15 1.75 -8.96
CA HIS A 104 -10.96 0.55 -8.66
C HIS A 104 -12.10 0.41 -9.65
N PRO A 105 -12.24 -0.77 -10.29
CA PRO A 105 -13.16 -0.98 -11.40
C PRO A 105 -14.61 -1.32 -10.99
N VAL A 106 -14.85 -1.52 -9.69
CA VAL A 106 -16.17 -1.81 -9.11
C VAL A 106 -16.35 -1.07 -7.79
N PRO A 107 -17.57 -0.85 -7.30
CA PRO A 107 -17.86 -0.34 -5.98
C PRO A 107 -17.13 -1.08 -4.87
N MET A 108 -16.75 -0.36 -3.81
CA MET A 108 -16.00 -0.92 -2.69
C MET A 108 -16.17 -0.09 -1.43
N PHE A 109 -15.62 -0.55 -0.34
CA PHE A 109 -15.28 0.27 0.82
C PHE A 109 -13.84 -0.03 1.27
N GLU A 110 -13.27 0.88 2.04
CA GLU A 110 -11.86 0.82 2.43
C GLU A 110 -11.71 0.78 3.94
N VAL A 111 -10.73 0.01 4.40
CA VAL A 111 -10.26 -0.05 5.79
C VAL A 111 -8.74 0.18 5.80
N ASN A 112 -8.25 1.05 6.69
CA ASN A 112 -6.82 1.30 6.83
C ASN A 112 -6.27 0.55 8.06
N LEU A 113 -5.12 -0.10 7.87
CA LEU A 113 -4.39 -0.85 8.89
C LEU A 113 -3.04 -0.16 9.12
N LEU A 114 -2.91 0.56 10.24
CA LEU A 114 -1.78 1.45 10.51
C LEU A 114 -0.73 0.83 11.45
N SER A 115 -0.95 -0.40 11.90
CA SER A 115 0.00 -1.12 12.75
C SER A 115 0.05 -2.61 12.43
N LEU A 116 1.13 -3.27 12.83
CA LEU A 116 1.28 -4.73 12.72
C LEU A 116 0.19 -5.48 13.46
N ALA A 117 -0.21 -4.99 14.63
CA ALA A 117 -1.28 -5.60 15.41
C ALA A 117 -2.62 -5.54 14.66
N GLN A 118 -2.96 -4.38 14.08
CA GLN A 118 -4.16 -4.23 13.24
C GLN A 118 -4.10 -5.15 12.01
N PHE A 119 -2.98 -5.19 11.31
CA PHE A 119 -2.80 -6.07 10.15
C PHE A 119 -2.93 -7.54 10.56
N GLY A 120 -2.23 -7.95 11.61
CA GLY A 120 -2.24 -9.33 12.11
C GLY A 120 -3.60 -9.80 12.62
N ALA A 121 -4.42 -8.89 13.17
CA ALA A 121 -5.77 -9.20 13.62
C ALA A 121 -6.79 -9.20 12.48
N PHE A 122 -6.78 -8.12 11.67
CA PHE A 122 -7.83 -7.89 10.68
C PHE A 122 -7.73 -8.80 9.45
N VAL A 123 -6.54 -9.02 8.92
CA VAL A 123 -6.38 -9.78 7.67
C VAL A 123 -6.82 -11.24 7.82
N PRO A 124 -6.42 -12.00 8.85
CA PRO A 124 -6.94 -13.35 9.09
C PRO A 124 -8.45 -13.37 9.38
N TRP A 125 -8.95 -12.38 10.14
CA TRP A 125 -10.36 -12.24 10.40
C TRP A 125 -11.16 -12.04 9.10
N LEU A 126 -10.70 -11.12 8.25
CA LEU A 126 -11.34 -10.84 6.96
C LEU A 126 -11.34 -12.07 6.04
N ALA A 127 -10.28 -12.87 6.04
CA ALA A 127 -10.21 -14.10 5.25
C ALA A 127 -11.38 -15.06 5.56
N ILE A 128 -11.85 -15.08 6.82
CA ILE A 128 -12.98 -15.90 7.26
C ILE A 128 -14.34 -15.24 6.97
N TRP A 129 -14.42 -13.91 7.19
CA TRP A 129 -15.72 -13.21 7.24
C TRP A 129 -16.10 -12.46 5.98
N ARG A 130 -15.20 -12.29 5.00
CA ARG A 130 -15.51 -11.58 3.74
C ARG A 130 -16.60 -12.25 2.88
N GLY A 131 -16.92 -13.50 3.12
CA GLY A 131 -17.92 -14.24 2.34
C GLY A 131 -17.59 -14.27 0.84
N PRO A 132 -18.55 -13.91 -0.05
CA PRO A 132 -18.34 -13.93 -1.50
C PRO A 132 -17.56 -12.71 -2.02
N LEU A 133 -17.21 -11.75 -1.16
CA LEU A 133 -16.56 -10.52 -1.58
C LEU A 133 -15.06 -10.73 -1.82
N SER A 134 -14.50 -9.98 -2.76
CA SER A 134 -13.06 -9.93 -2.99
C SER A 134 -12.43 -8.76 -2.25
N ALA A 135 -11.17 -8.90 -1.85
CA ALA A 135 -10.43 -7.82 -1.23
C ALA A 135 -9.05 -7.66 -1.85
N LEU A 136 -8.67 -6.41 -2.14
CA LEU A 136 -7.32 -5.99 -2.44
C LEU A 136 -6.70 -5.42 -1.16
N ILE A 137 -5.56 -5.94 -0.77
CA ILE A 137 -4.75 -5.44 0.34
C ILE A 137 -3.43 -4.97 -0.25
N HIS A 138 -3.06 -3.72 -0.03
CA HIS A 138 -1.80 -3.22 -0.54
C HIS A 138 -1.08 -2.34 0.49
N PRO A 139 0.28 -2.34 0.49
CA PRO A 139 1.04 -1.44 1.33
C PRO A 139 0.98 -0.01 0.83
N ASN A 140 1.21 0.95 1.74
CA ASN A 140 1.55 2.32 1.41
C ASN A 140 3.06 2.48 1.60
N THR A 141 3.80 2.65 0.50
CA THR A 141 5.26 2.75 0.53
C THR A 141 5.74 4.13 0.14
N VAL A 142 6.90 4.52 0.65
CA VAL A 142 7.63 5.73 0.28
C VAL A 142 8.99 5.31 -0.26
N GLU A 143 9.33 5.76 -1.47
CA GLU A 143 10.58 5.40 -2.15
C GLU A 143 11.27 6.67 -2.64
N ASP A 144 12.50 6.88 -2.19
CA ASP A 144 13.29 8.06 -2.57
C ASP A 144 13.56 8.09 -4.08
N GLY A 145 13.31 9.24 -4.66
CA GLY A 145 13.54 9.46 -6.11
C GLY A 145 12.51 8.82 -7.04
N VAL A 146 11.49 8.12 -6.51
CA VAL A 146 10.40 7.52 -7.30
C VAL A 146 9.16 8.39 -7.22
N PRO A 147 8.55 8.77 -8.35
CA PRO A 147 7.32 9.55 -8.34
C PRO A 147 6.20 8.85 -7.56
N PRO A 148 5.43 9.57 -6.71
CA PRO A 148 4.36 8.98 -5.91
C PRO A 148 3.32 8.20 -6.71
N ALA A 149 3.03 8.63 -7.93
CA ALA A 149 2.11 7.94 -8.83
C ALA A 149 2.64 6.56 -9.29
N GLU A 150 3.94 6.44 -9.47
CA GLU A 150 4.58 5.16 -9.81
C GLU A 150 4.60 4.23 -8.60
N VAL A 151 4.92 4.76 -7.42
CA VAL A 151 4.85 4.01 -6.15
C VAL A 151 3.43 3.50 -5.92
N ALA A 152 2.41 4.35 -6.08
CA ALA A 152 1.01 3.96 -5.96
C ALA A 152 0.61 2.86 -6.96
N ALA A 153 1.02 2.96 -8.22
CA ALA A 153 0.77 1.94 -9.23
C ALA A 153 1.42 0.59 -8.85
N ARG A 154 2.65 0.63 -8.35
CA ARG A 154 3.40 -0.55 -7.87
C ARG A 154 2.72 -1.21 -6.66
N ASN A 155 2.23 -0.42 -5.71
CA ASN A 155 1.52 -0.91 -4.54
C ASN A 155 0.22 -1.63 -4.92
N HIS A 156 -0.58 -1.06 -5.84
CA HIS A 156 -1.83 -1.66 -6.31
C HIS A 156 -1.66 -2.85 -7.28
N SER A 157 -0.45 -3.16 -7.70
CA SER A 157 -0.18 -4.23 -8.67
C SER A 157 0.83 -5.25 -8.17
N GLN A 158 2.11 -4.87 -8.16
CA GLN A 158 3.23 -5.75 -7.85
C GLN A 158 3.22 -6.21 -6.38
N ARG A 159 2.82 -5.33 -5.46
CA ARG A 159 2.80 -5.57 -4.00
C ARG A 159 1.42 -5.94 -3.47
N ALA A 160 0.45 -6.06 -4.35
CA ALA A 160 -0.93 -6.34 -4.00
C ALA A 160 -1.12 -7.78 -3.50
N ILE A 161 -1.87 -7.91 -2.41
CA ILE A 161 -2.37 -9.18 -1.89
C ILE A 161 -3.86 -9.25 -2.22
N TRP A 162 -4.31 -10.35 -2.80
CA TRP A 162 -5.71 -10.54 -3.15
C TRP A 162 -6.35 -11.67 -2.35
N MET A 163 -7.54 -11.41 -1.86
CA MET A 163 -8.46 -12.42 -1.35
C MET A 163 -9.64 -12.55 -2.30
N GLY A 164 -9.95 -13.75 -2.74
CA GLY A 164 -10.97 -13.99 -3.76
C GLY A 164 -10.51 -13.63 -5.17
N GLU A 165 -11.44 -13.16 -5.99
CA GLU A 165 -11.17 -12.81 -7.39
C GLU A 165 -10.37 -11.51 -7.51
N ARG A 166 -9.43 -11.50 -8.46
CA ARG A 166 -8.63 -10.31 -8.75
C ARG A 166 -9.33 -9.44 -9.79
N TYR A 167 -9.59 -8.19 -9.43
CA TYR A 167 -10.12 -7.19 -10.36
C TYR A 167 -9.01 -6.44 -11.12
N PRO A 168 -9.26 -6.00 -12.37
CA PRO A 168 -8.29 -5.25 -13.18
C PRO A 168 -8.23 -3.79 -12.73
N ILE A 169 -7.24 -3.42 -11.94
CA ILE A 169 -7.01 -2.05 -11.48
C ILE A 169 -6.60 -1.14 -12.66
N ASP A 170 -7.16 0.08 -12.77
CA ASP A 170 -6.74 1.07 -13.77
C ASP A 170 -5.43 1.76 -13.36
N LEU A 171 -4.31 1.10 -13.62
CA LEU A 171 -2.99 1.68 -13.36
C LEU A 171 -2.69 2.91 -14.24
N GLY A 172 -3.41 3.09 -15.34
CA GLY A 172 -3.30 4.29 -16.19
C GLY A 172 -3.73 5.56 -15.47
N LEU A 173 -4.65 5.45 -14.52
CA LEU A 173 -5.10 6.58 -13.72
C LEU A 173 -3.94 7.19 -12.90
N PHE A 174 -3.09 6.38 -12.29
CA PHE A 174 -1.93 6.87 -11.55
C PHE A 174 -0.97 7.65 -12.45
N ARG A 175 -0.70 7.17 -13.66
CA ARG A 175 0.14 7.88 -14.63
C ARG A 175 -0.46 9.23 -15.01
N ARG A 176 -1.78 9.29 -15.25
CA ARG A 176 -2.48 10.56 -15.57
C ARG A 176 -2.38 11.56 -14.41
N PHE A 177 -2.58 11.13 -13.18
CA PHE A 177 -2.44 11.99 -12.01
C PHE A 177 -0.98 12.45 -11.81
N GLY A 178 -0.01 11.55 -11.95
CA GLY A 178 1.41 11.92 -11.83
C GLY A 178 1.82 12.95 -12.88
N ALA A 179 1.39 12.79 -14.13
CA ALA A 179 1.65 13.75 -15.19
C ALA A 179 1.00 15.11 -14.91
N ALA A 180 -0.24 15.13 -14.41
CA ALA A 180 -0.93 16.37 -14.04
C ALA A 180 -0.24 17.09 -12.87
N GLN A 181 0.20 16.36 -11.85
CA GLN A 181 0.96 16.91 -10.73
C GLN A 181 2.31 17.49 -11.16
N ALA A 182 3.04 16.76 -12.03
CA ALA A 182 4.33 17.23 -12.57
C ALA A 182 4.15 18.51 -13.39
N ALA A 183 3.11 18.58 -14.22
CA ALA A 183 2.79 19.77 -15.01
C ALA A 183 2.41 20.97 -14.12
N ALA A 184 1.62 20.73 -13.07
CA ALA A 184 1.25 21.78 -12.12
C ALA A 184 2.47 22.30 -11.33
N ALA A 185 3.36 21.40 -10.91
CA ALA A 185 4.60 21.79 -10.23
C ALA A 185 5.54 22.58 -11.14
N ALA A 186 5.69 22.20 -12.40
CA ALA A 186 6.47 22.94 -13.39
C ALA A 186 5.89 24.35 -13.65
N ALA A 187 4.58 24.46 -13.77
CA ALA A 187 3.90 25.75 -13.92
C ALA A 187 4.08 26.66 -12.69
N ALA A 188 3.98 26.11 -11.48
CA ALA A 188 4.21 26.84 -10.25
C ALA A 188 5.67 27.32 -10.13
N ALA A 189 6.64 26.49 -10.51
CA ALA A 189 8.05 26.86 -10.52
C ALA A 189 8.34 27.96 -11.54
N ALA A 190 7.71 27.94 -12.72
CA ALA A 190 7.84 28.96 -13.74
C ALA A 190 7.19 30.31 -13.35
N ALA A 191 6.14 30.26 -12.50
CA ALA A 191 5.43 31.44 -12.00
C ALA A 191 6.09 32.06 -10.75
N ALA A 192 7.03 31.37 -10.09
CA ALA A 192 7.73 31.91 -8.94
C ALA A 192 8.60 33.10 -9.36
N PRO A 193 8.50 34.29 -8.72
CA PRO A 193 9.33 35.44 -9.03
C PRO A 193 10.80 35.07 -8.81
N GLY A 194 11.62 35.26 -9.86
CA GLY A 194 13.02 34.93 -9.82
C GLY A 194 13.72 35.67 -8.68
N ALA A 195 14.49 34.97 -7.89
CA ALA A 195 15.31 35.52 -6.80
C ALA A 195 16.44 36.46 -7.31
N GLY A 196 16.23 37.14 -8.44
CA GLY A 196 17.21 37.97 -9.11
C GLY A 196 17.16 39.47 -8.78
N ASP A 197 16.06 39.97 -8.17
CA ASP A 197 15.92 41.44 -8.00
C ASP A 197 16.32 42.00 -6.63
N ALA A 198 16.56 41.15 -5.66
CA ALA A 198 16.95 41.60 -4.32
C ALA A 198 18.40 42.10 -4.20
N ALA A 199 19.24 41.84 -5.21
CA ALA A 199 20.63 42.30 -5.20
C ALA A 199 20.84 43.71 -5.82
N GLN A 200 19.87 44.25 -6.51
CA GLN A 200 19.96 45.54 -7.17
C GLN A 200 19.54 46.71 -6.28
N GLU A 201 18.62 46.49 -5.36
CA GLU A 201 18.15 47.55 -4.44
C GLU A 201 19.13 47.87 -3.30
N ALA A 202 19.97 46.92 -2.90
CA ALA A 202 20.98 47.14 -1.85
C ALA A 202 22.14 48.04 -2.26
N LYS A 203 22.34 48.30 -3.57
CA LYS A 203 23.41 49.15 -4.08
C LYS A 203 23.00 50.64 -4.31
N SER A 204 21.72 50.97 -4.25
CA SER A 204 21.26 52.34 -4.45
C SER A 204 21.06 53.14 -3.14
N LEU A 205 21.25 52.50 -1.96
CA LEU A 205 21.12 53.15 -0.67
C LEU A 205 22.46 53.44 0.04
N SER A 206 23.60 53.27 -0.65
CA SER A 206 24.93 53.56 -0.12
C SER A 206 25.72 54.56 -1.03
N SER A 207 25.05 55.51 -1.64
CA SER A 207 25.70 56.66 -2.30
C SER A 207 25.16 57.97 -1.76
#